data_2cec87a56827b30fee78627f042f94d0
#
_entry.id   2cec87a56827b30fee78627f042f94d0
#
_cell.length_a   1.000
_cell.length_b   1.000
_cell.length_c   1.000
_cell.angle_alpha   90.00
_cell.angle_beta   90.00
_cell.angle_gamma   90.00
#
_symmetry.space_group_name_H-M   'P 1'
#
loop_
_entity.id
_entity.type
_entity.pdbx_description
1 polymer ?
#
loop_
_entity_poly.entity_id
_entity_poly.type
_entity_poly.pdbx_seq_one_letter_code
_entity_poly.pdbx_strand_id
1 'polypeptide(L)'
;MADNENELIEFPCYFPIKVIGKMSEEFSSIVITIINQHVESFDATKIEMRGSSNGKYISLTCNVFVETKEQLDKIYIDLSGHPQTQFVI
;
A
#
# COMPACT_ATOMS: atom_id res chain seq x y z
N MET A 1 27.36 -0.77 5.85
CA MET A 1 26.90 -0.77 5.83
C MET A 1 25.93 -0.96 5.71
N ALA A 2 25.74 -0.88 5.73
CA ALA A 2 24.89 -1.01 5.64
C ALA A 2 24.21 -0.85 5.05
N ASP A 3 24.33 -1.06 5.07
CA ASP A 3 23.84 -0.88 4.47
C ASP A 3 22.89 -0.60 3.99
N ASN A 4 22.80 -1.01 4.37
CA ASN A 4 21.94 -0.21 3.54
C ASN A 4 20.78 -1.03 3.00
N GLU A 5 19.63 -0.87 3.62
CA GLU A 5 18.47 -1.71 3.32
C GLU A 5 18.00 -1.58 1.88
N ASN A 6 18.19 -0.41 1.29
CA ASN A 6 17.72 -0.20 -0.09
C ASN A 6 18.46 -1.09 -1.07
N GLU A 7 19.66 -1.49 -0.73
CA GLU A 7 20.44 -2.36 -1.59
C GLU A 7 19.92 -3.80 -1.58
N LEU A 8 19.09 -4.13 -0.58
CA LEU A 8 18.54 -5.48 -0.47
C LEU A 8 17.26 -5.65 -1.28
N ILE A 9 16.70 -4.55 -1.77
CA ILE A 9 15.47 -4.59 -2.55
C ILE A 9 15.85 -4.55 -4.02
N GLU A 10 15.46 -5.58 -4.73
CA GLU A 10 15.72 -5.66 -6.17
C GLU A 10 14.43 -5.49 -6.93
N PHE A 11 14.43 -4.58 -7.87
CA PHE A 11 13.28 -4.36 -8.73
C PHE A 11 13.51 -5.03 -10.08
N PRO A 12 12.43 -5.53 -10.69
CA PRO A 12 11.04 -5.50 -10.22
C PRO A 12 10.78 -6.55 -9.14
N CYS A 13 9.81 -6.28 -8.27
CA CYS A 13 9.48 -7.22 -7.22
C CYS A 13 8.07 -6.95 -6.69
N TYR A 14 7.50 -7.93 -5.97
CA TYR A 14 6.30 -7.70 -5.20
C TYR A 14 6.71 -7.08 -3.87
N PHE A 15 6.12 -5.97 -3.54
CA PHE A 15 6.44 -5.23 -2.32
C PHE A 15 5.18 -5.10 -1.46
N PRO A 16 5.23 -5.53 -0.21
CA PRO A 16 4.06 -5.40 0.67
C PRO A 16 3.97 -3.98 1.22
N ILE A 17 2.85 -3.32 0.94
CA ILE A 17 2.57 -1.99 1.46
C ILE A 17 1.40 -2.11 2.41
N LYS A 18 1.58 -1.66 3.64
CA LYS A 18 0.52 -1.73 4.64
C LYS A 18 -0.08 -0.35 4.80
N VAL A 19 -1.38 -0.26 4.54
CA VAL A 19 -2.12 1.00 4.59
C VAL A 19 -3.15 0.90 5.71
N ILE A 20 -3.12 1.83 6.62
CA ILE A 20 -4.04 1.85 7.76
C ILE A 20 -4.91 3.10 7.66
N GLY A 21 -6.22 2.90 7.74
CA GLY A 21 -7.15 4.00 7.67
C GLY A 21 -8.34 3.77 8.57
N LYS A 22 -9.26 4.72 8.57
CA LYS A 22 -10.48 4.59 9.33
C LYS A 22 -11.35 3.52 8.72
N MET A 23 -12.05 2.77 9.57
CA MET A 23 -12.95 1.71 9.12
C MET A 23 -14.04 2.32 8.25
N SER A 24 -14.14 1.85 7.02
CA SER A 24 -15.12 2.32 6.07
C SER A 24 -15.22 1.28 4.96
N GLU A 25 -16.42 1.15 4.40
CA GLU A 25 -16.62 0.20 3.31
C GLU A 25 -15.92 0.65 2.03
N GLU A 26 -15.59 1.93 1.95
CA GLU A 26 -15.00 2.50 0.74
C GLU A 26 -13.49 2.46 0.74
N PHE A 27 -12.87 2.22 1.91
CA PHE A 27 -11.43 2.41 2.00
C PHE A 27 -10.64 1.48 1.09
N SER A 28 -11.05 0.22 0.98
CA SER A 28 -10.34 -0.71 0.10
C SER A 28 -10.46 -0.28 -1.36
N SER A 29 -11.64 0.19 -1.78
CA SER A 29 -11.80 0.68 -3.15
C SER A 29 -10.94 1.89 -3.43
N ILE A 30 -10.83 2.78 -2.46
CA ILE A 30 -9.98 3.97 -2.59
C ILE A 30 -8.53 3.55 -2.78
N VAL A 31 -8.05 2.62 -1.94
CA VAL A 31 -6.68 2.16 -2.01
C VAL A 31 -6.40 1.47 -3.34
N ILE A 32 -7.33 0.62 -3.80
CA ILE A 32 -7.17 -0.06 -5.07
C ILE A 32 -7.08 0.95 -6.21
N THR A 33 -7.95 1.96 -6.19
CA THR A 33 -7.95 2.98 -7.24
C THR A 33 -6.62 3.73 -7.28
N ILE A 34 -6.11 4.10 -6.12
CA ILE A 34 -4.83 4.81 -6.06
C ILE A 34 -3.70 3.95 -6.62
N ILE A 35 -3.63 2.69 -6.18
CA ILE A 35 -2.54 1.82 -6.63
C ILE A 35 -2.68 1.52 -8.12
N ASN A 36 -3.90 1.36 -8.62
CA ASN A 36 -4.11 1.10 -10.03
C ASN A 36 -3.61 2.21 -10.95
N GLN A 37 -3.53 3.43 -10.45
CA GLN A 37 -2.99 4.52 -11.23
C GLN A 37 -1.51 4.31 -11.55
N HIS A 38 -0.84 3.49 -10.78
CA HIS A 38 0.58 3.20 -10.95
C HIS A 38 0.82 1.77 -11.41
N VAL A 39 -0.06 0.83 -11.04
CA VAL A 39 0.08 -0.59 -11.35
C VAL A 39 -1.27 -1.11 -11.79
N GLU A 40 -1.44 -1.26 -13.10
CA GLU A 40 -2.75 -1.64 -13.67
C GLU A 40 -3.19 -3.03 -13.25
N SER A 41 -2.24 -3.91 -12.99
CA SER A 41 -2.56 -5.30 -12.67
C SER A 41 -2.98 -5.51 -11.22
N PHE A 42 -2.91 -4.48 -10.39
CA PHE A 42 -3.27 -4.61 -8.99
C PHE A 42 -4.77 -4.74 -8.82
N ASP A 43 -5.20 -5.67 -7.95
CA ASP A 43 -6.61 -5.87 -7.67
C ASP A 43 -6.79 -6.37 -6.24
N ALA A 44 -8.06 -6.56 -5.86
CA ALA A 44 -8.42 -6.91 -4.49
C ALA A 44 -7.87 -8.26 -4.05
N THR A 45 -7.55 -9.16 -4.98
CA THR A 45 -7.02 -10.47 -4.60
C THR A 45 -5.63 -10.37 -3.99
N LYS A 46 -4.97 -9.24 -4.14
CA LYS A 46 -3.63 -9.01 -3.60
C LYS A 46 -3.64 -8.24 -2.29
N ILE A 47 -4.82 -8.09 -1.67
CA ILE A 47 -4.97 -7.36 -0.42
C ILE A 47 -5.37 -8.31 0.69
N GLU A 48 -4.67 -8.20 1.82
CA GLU A 48 -5.10 -8.82 3.07
C GLU A 48 -5.70 -7.73 3.96
N MET A 49 -6.94 -7.94 4.40
CA MET A 49 -7.62 -6.98 5.25
C MET A 49 -7.67 -7.46 6.68
N ARG A 50 -7.45 -6.52 7.60
CA ARG A 50 -7.57 -6.83 9.02
C ARG A 50 -8.17 -5.62 9.74
N GLY A 51 -9.30 -5.83 10.43
CA GLY A 51 -9.90 -4.79 11.24
C GLY A 51 -9.24 -4.73 12.61
N SER A 52 -9.26 -3.55 13.22
CA SER A 52 -8.79 -3.41 14.58
C SER A 52 -9.81 -4.01 15.55
N SER A 53 -9.35 -4.33 16.78
CA SER A 53 -10.19 -4.97 17.76
C SER A 53 -11.36 -4.07 18.18
N ASN A 54 -11.20 -2.76 18.11
CA ASN A 54 -12.28 -1.83 18.48
C ASN A 54 -13.13 -1.39 17.28
N GLY A 55 -12.83 -1.91 16.08
CA GLY A 55 -13.62 -1.61 14.90
C GLY A 55 -13.43 -0.23 14.31
N LYS A 56 -12.46 0.54 14.81
CA LYS A 56 -12.26 1.92 14.34
C LYS A 56 -11.35 2.03 13.14
N TYR A 57 -10.45 1.09 12.98
CA TYR A 57 -9.43 1.16 11.93
C TYR A 57 -9.39 -0.12 11.14
N ILE A 58 -8.89 0.00 9.91
CA ILE A 58 -8.70 -1.15 9.05
C ILE A 58 -7.29 -1.08 8.48
N SER A 59 -6.66 -2.23 8.39
CA SER A 59 -5.31 -2.38 7.85
C SER A 59 -5.40 -3.19 6.57
N LEU A 60 -4.84 -2.66 5.50
CA LEU A 60 -4.78 -3.34 4.22
C LEU A 60 -3.32 -3.61 3.89
N THR A 61 -2.95 -4.88 3.78
CA THR A 61 -1.62 -5.24 3.31
C THR A 61 -1.73 -5.55 1.83
N CYS A 62 -1.10 -4.71 1.03
CA CYS A 62 -1.22 -4.75 -0.42
C CYS A 62 0.09 -5.27 -1.01
N ASN A 63 0.03 -6.42 -1.70
CA ASN A 63 1.19 -6.93 -2.41
C ASN A 63 1.20 -6.32 -3.80
N VAL A 64 2.09 -5.35 -4.00
CA VAL A 64 2.12 -4.57 -5.23
C VAL A 64 3.36 -4.92 -6.03
N PHE A 65 3.17 -5.24 -7.31
CA PHE A 65 4.29 -5.50 -8.19
C PHE A 65 4.84 -4.15 -8.65
N VAL A 66 6.04 -3.81 -8.17
CA VAL A 66 6.68 -2.53 -8.52
C VAL A 66 7.90 -2.80 -9.36
N GLU A 67 8.10 -1.95 -10.35
CA GLU A 67 9.19 -2.10 -11.31
C GLU A 67 10.38 -1.23 -10.97
N THR A 68 10.16 -0.10 -10.29
CA THR A 68 11.22 0.82 -9.92
C THR A 68 10.96 1.40 -8.55
N LYS A 69 12.03 1.90 -7.92
CA LYS A 69 11.89 2.60 -6.66
C LYS A 69 11.06 3.87 -6.79
N GLU A 70 11.20 4.55 -7.93
CA GLU A 70 10.41 5.76 -8.15
C GLU A 70 8.92 5.48 -8.16
N GLN A 71 8.52 4.38 -8.79
CA GLN A 71 7.13 3.98 -8.81
C GLN A 71 6.63 3.71 -7.40
N LEU A 72 7.42 3.00 -6.60
CA LEU A 72 7.08 2.69 -5.23
C LEU A 72 6.91 3.97 -4.41
N ASP A 73 7.83 4.91 -4.56
CA ASP A 73 7.77 6.17 -3.83
C ASP A 73 6.50 6.95 -4.16
N LYS A 74 6.12 6.98 -5.43
CA LYS A 74 4.90 7.68 -5.84
C LYS A 74 3.66 7.05 -5.26
N ILE A 75 3.63 5.73 -5.19
CA ILE A 75 2.51 5.02 -4.57
C ILE A 75 2.39 5.41 -3.10
N TYR A 76 3.52 5.44 -2.38
CA TYR A 76 3.52 5.85 -0.98
C TYR A 76 3.01 7.27 -0.80
N ILE A 77 3.44 8.18 -1.65
CA ILE A 77 3.02 9.58 -1.57
C ILE A 77 1.52 9.68 -1.79
N ASP A 78 1.00 9.03 -2.81
CA ASP A 78 -0.42 9.12 -3.13
C ASP A 78 -1.29 8.49 -2.06
N LEU A 79 -0.85 7.35 -1.52
CA LEU A 79 -1.61 6.69 -0.45
C LEU A 79 -1.62 7.53 0.82
N SER A 80 -0.47 8.05 1.21
CA SER A 80 -0.39 8.82 2.46
C SER A 80 -1.04 10.19 2.34
N GLY A 81 -1.23 10.68 1.12
CA GLY A 81 -1.89 11.97 0.91
C GLY A 81 -3.41 11.90 0.96
N HIS A 82 -3.99 10.73 1.00
CA HIS A 82 -5.45 10.62 1.01
C HIS A 82 -6.00 10.88 2.41
N PRO A 83 -7.09 11.68 2.53
CA PRO A 83 -7.60 12.05 3.85
C PRO A 83 -8.01 10.88 4.74
N GLN A 84 -8.42 9.76 4.17
CA GLN A 84 -8.84 8.61 4.96
C GLN A 84 -7.69 7.75 5.43
N THR A 85 -6.49 7.96 4.90
CA THR A 85 -5.31 7.21 5.29
C THR A 85 -4.71 7.78 6.56
N GLN A 86 -4.47 6.91 7.54
CA GLN A 86 -3.80 7.31 8.78
C GLN A 86 -2.30 7.08 8.69
N PHE A 87 -1.90 5.90 8.22
CA PHE A 87 -0.49 5.52 8.11
C PHE A 87 -0.28 4.69 6.86
N VAL A 88 0.92 4.79 6.30
CA VAL A 88 1.39 3.85 5.29
C VAL A 88 2.76 3.36 5.74
N ILE A 89 2.90 2.06 5.82
CA ILE A 89 4.14 1.44 6.30
C ILE A 89 4.78 0.62 5.20
#